data_2602973fb03fbbf605341757134180eb
#
_entry.id   2602973fb03fbbf605341757134180eb
#
_cell.length_a   1.000
_cell.length_b   1.000
_cell.length_c   1.000
_cell.angle_alpha   90.00
_cell.angle_beta   90.00
_cell.angle_gamma   90.00
#
_symmetry.space_group_name_H-M   'P 1'
#
loop_
_entity.id
_entity.type
_entity.pdbx_description
1 polymer ?
#
loop_
_entity_poly.entity_id
_entity_poly.type
_entity_poly.pdbx_seq_one_letter_code
_entity_poly.pdbx_strand_id
1 'polypeptide(L)'
;LQHNVYPNVFSLGDASSLPNSKTAAAIRRQAPALVENLLAVMAAKQLGGKYGGYACCPLVTGYGRTIMAEFDYDGVPKSSFPFDPTEERYSMWLVKRYVLPWLYWNRMLKGKPFEADMLAGQKS
;
A
#
# COMPACT_ATOMS: atom_id res chain seq x y z
N LEU A 1 -11.44 5.60 -2.85
CA LEU A 1 -10.49 6.49 -3.54
C LEU A 1 -11.19 7.53 -4.44
N GLN A 2 -12.48 7.36 -4.68
CA GLN A 2 -13.34 8.32 -5.39
C GLN A 2 -13.97 9.29 -4.38
N HIS A 3 -14.14 10.55 -4.77
CA HIS A 3 -14.78 11.56 -3.94
C HIS A 3 -16.27 11.23 -3.71
N ASN A 4 -16.78 11.46 -2.50
CA ASN A 4 -18.15 11.09 -2.13
C ASN A 4 -19.25 11.90 -2.85
N VAL A 5 -18.92 13.11 -3.29
CA VAL A 5 -19.88 14.01 -3.97
C VAL A 5 -19.58 14.14 -5.46
N TYR A 6 -18.30 14.19 -5.84
CA TYR A 6 -17.87 14.41 -7.20
C TYR A 6 -17.30 13.11 -7.80
N PRO A 7 -18.08 12.38 -8.60
CA PRO A 7 -17.67 11.05 -9.09
C PRO A 7 -16.51 11.03 -10.08
N ASN A 8 -16.12 12.19 -10.61
CA ASN A 8 -14.97 12.38 -11.50
C ASN A 8 -13.70 12.81 -10.75
N VAL A 9 -13.74 12.92 -9.42
CA VAL A 9 -12.60 13.30 -8.58
C VAL A 9 -12.09 12.08 -7.81
N PHE A 10 -10.80 11.85 -7.90
CA PHE A 10 -10.10 10.75 -7.23
C PHE A 10 -8.90 11.27 -6.45
N SER A 11 -8.56 10.61 -5.35
CA SER A 11 -7.35 10.91 -4.58
C SER A 11 -6.76 9.64 -3.97
N LEU A 12 -5.46 9.69 -3.67
CA LEU A 12 -4.74 8.63 -2.96
C LEU A 12 -3.64 9.21 -2.08
N GLY A 13 -3.05 8.39 -1.23
CA GLY A 13 -1.99 8.79 -0.32
C GLY A 13 -2.43 9.88 0.66
N ASP A 14 -1.56 10.83 0.92
CA ASP A 14 -1.76 11.89 1.91
C ASP A 14 -2.89 12.85 1.55
N ALA A 15 -3.19 13.00 0.25
CA ALA A 15 -4.29 13.82 -0.24
C ALA A 15 -5.68 13.22 0.01
N SER A 16 -5.76 11.93 0.38
CA SER A 16 -7.03 11.26 0.65
C SER A 16 -7.43 11.33 2.13
N SER A 17 -8.73 11.34 2.41
CA SER A 17 -9.28 11.27 3.78
C SER A 17 -9.54 9.83 4.26
N LEU A 18 -8.94 8.83 3.62
CA LEU A 18 -9.11 7.43 4.01
C LEU A 18 -8.65 7.19 5.46
N PRO A 19 -9.36 6.40 6.25
CA PRO A 19 -9.01 6.09 7.64
C PRO A 19 -7.94 5.00 7.73
N ASN A 20 -6.78 5.25 7.13
CA ASN A 20 -5.64 4.35 7.14
C ASN A 20 -4.32 5.12 7.25
N SER A 21 -3.25 4.43 7.63
CA SER A 21 -1.92 5.02 7.68
C SER A 21 -1.44 5.48 6.30
N LYS A 22 -0.94 6.71 6.21
CA LYS A 22 -0.44 7.32 4.97
C LYS A 22 1.00 6.87 4.72
N THR A 23 1.16 5.74 4.03
CA THR A 23 2.47 5.12 3.76
C THR A 23 2.65 4.84 2.27
N ALA A 24 3.91 4.74 1.82
CA ALA A 24 4.21 4.35 0.44
C ALA A 24 3.67 2.95 0.10
N ALA A 25 3.61 2.05 1.07
CA ALA A 25 3.00 0.73 0.91
C ALA A 25 1.48 0.82 0.65
N ALA A 26 0.78 1.76 1.32
CA ALA A 26 -0.62 2.04 1.05
C ALA A 26 -0.82 2.58 -0.36
N ILE A 27 -0.04 3.59 -0.77
CA ILE A 27 -0.11 4.18 -2.12
C ILE A 27 0.10 3.11 -3.20
N ARG A 28 1.06 2.22 -3.00
CA ARG A 28 1.34 1.12 -3.94
C ARG A 28 0.12 0.23 -4.18
N ARG A 29 -0.72 0.01 -3.17
CA ARG A 29 -1.96 -0.75 -3.30
C ARG A 29 -3.16 0.10 -3.73
N GLN A 30 -3.17 1.37 -3.40
CA GLN A 30 -4.21 2.31 -3.81
C GLN A 30 -4.15 2.62 -5.32
N ALA A 31 -2.95 2.80 -5.86
CA ALA A 31 -2.77 3.25 -7.24
C ALA A 31 -3.43 2.33 -8.28
N PRO A 32 -3.27 0.99 -8.26
CA PRO A 32 -3.95 0.11 -9.20
C PRO A 32 -5.48 0.23 -9.13
N ALA A 33 -6.05 0.22 -7.92
CA ALA A 33 -7.48 0.35 -7.71
C ALA A 33 -8.02 1.71 -8.17
N LEU A 34 -7.26 2.78 -7.94
CA LEU A 34 -7.62 4.12 -8.42
C LEU A 34 -7.60 4.18 -9.95
N VAL A 35 -6.55 3.67 -10.59
CA VAL A 35 -6.42 3.67 -12.06
C VAL A 35 -7.55 2.87 -12.70
N GLU A 36 -7.85 1.67 -12.19
CA GLU A 36 -8.98 0.86 -12.67
C GLU A 36 -10.29 1.63 -12.61
N ASN A 37 -10.59 2.25 -11.47
CA ASN A 37 -11.83 3.02 -11.27
C ASN A 37 -11.87 4.29 -12.13
N LEU A 38 -10.75 5.00 -12.28
CA LEU A 38 -10.66 6.16 -13.15
C LEU A 38 -10.97 5.81 -14.61
N LEU A 39 -10.35 4.74 -15.11
CA LEU A 39 -10.59 4.25 -16.46
C LEU A 39 -12.04 3.76 -16.64
N ALA A 40 -12.63 3.15 -15.61
CA ALA A 40 -14.04 2.74 -15.64
C ALA A 40 -14.97 3.96 -15.77
N VAL A 41 -14.73 5.04 -15.00
CA VAL A 41 -15.50 6.29 -15.10
C VAL A 41 -15.36 6.91 -16.49
N MET A 42 -14.13 6.98 -17.03
CA MET A 42 -13.89 7.50 -18.39
C MET A 42 -14.61 6.69 -19.47
N ALA A 43 -14.79 5.40 -19.27
CA ALA A 43 -15.48 4.49 -20.19
C ALA A 43 -16.99 4.32 -19.87
N ALA A 44 -17.55 5.09 -18.94
CA ALA A 44 -18.93 4.95 -18.42
C ALA A 44 -19.27 3.53 -17.95
N LYS A 45 -18.31 2.83 -17.32
CA LYS A 45 -18.45 1.49 -16.78
C LYS A 45 -18.58 1.52 -15.24
N GLN A 46 -19.01 0.41 -14.68
CA GLN A 46 -19.05 0.24 -13.23
C GLN A 46 -17.64 0.15 -12.62
N LEU A 47 -17.49 0.67 -11.39
CA LEU A 47 -16.25 0.60 -10.65
C LEU A 47 -16.01 -0.83 -10.15
N GLY A 48 -14.80 -1.34 -10.36
CA GLY A 48 -14.37 -2.68 -9.93
C GLY A 48 -13.20 -2.66 -8.96
N GLY A 49 -12.32 -1.64 -9.07
CA GLY A 49 -11.12 -1.53 -8.28
C GLY A 49 -11.39 -1.31 -6.79
N LYS A 50 -10.83 -2.19 -5.94
CA LYS A 50 -10.98 -2.14 -4.48
C LYS A 50 -9.63 -2.04 -3.79
N TYR A 51 -9.58 -1.23 -2.73
CA TYR A 51 -8.44 -1.12 -1.83
C TYR A 51 -8.89 -1.53 -0.42
N GLY A 52 -8.21 -2.54 0.14
CA GLY A 52 -8.58 -3.17 1.42
C GLY A 52 -8.01 -2.48 2.67
N GLY A 53 -7.53 -1.23 2.59
CA GLY A 53 -7.04 -0.48 3.75
C GLY A 53 -5.59 -0.77 4.16
N TYR A 54 -4.93 -1.72 3.53
CA TYR A 54 -3.57 -2.14 3.88
C TYR A 54 -2.57 -0.98 3.89
N ALA A 55 -1.83 -0.87 4.97
CA ALA A 55 -0.68 0.01 5.13
C ALA A 55 0.44 -0.74 5.86
N CYS A 56 1.67 -0.39 5.56
CA CYS A 56 2.84 -0.92 6.26
C CYS A 56 3.83 0.22 6.50
N CYS A 57 4.30 0.32 7.75
CA CYS A 57 5.30 1.30 8.15
C CYS A 57 6.52 0.57 8.73
N PRO A 58 7.64 0.53 8.00
CA PRO A 58 8.89 0.02 8.57
C PRO A 58 9.47 1.02 9.58
N LEU A 59 9.35 0.73 10.87
CA LEU A 59 9.81 1.57 11.97
C LEU A 59 11.25 1.20 12.33
N VAL A 60 12.18 2.13 12.14
CA VAL A 60 13.58 1.98 12.59
C VAL A 60 13.63 2.30 14.09
N THR A 61 14.01 1.32 14.88
CA THR A 61 14.13 1.42 16.34
C THR A 61 15.58 1.62 16.79
N GLY A 62 16.53 1.36 15.88
CA GLY A 62 17.96 1.54 16.10
C GLY A 62 18.78 1.15 14.88
N TYR A 63 20.10 1.34 14.95
CA TYR A 63 20.97 0.90 13.85
C TYR A 63 20.88 -0.62 13.68
N GLY A 64 20.54 -1.06 12.47
CA GLY A 64 20.35 -2.48 12.17
C GLY A 64 19.06 -3.09 12.75
N ARG A 65 18.11 -2.28 13.24
CA ARG A 65 16.88 -2.76 13.87
C ARG A 65 15.65 -2.10 13.26
N THR A 66 14.68 -2.91 12.83
CA THR A 66 13.44 -2.43 12.23
C THR A 66 12.30 -3.38 12.56
N ILE A 67 11.17 -2.79 12.93
CA ILE A 67 9.87 -3.44 13.07
C ILE A 67 9.05 -3.18 11.81
N MET A 68 8.29 -4.17 11.33
CA MET A 68 7.38 -4.03 10.18
C MET A 68 5.95 -3.90 10.70
N ALA A 69 5.51 -2.67 10.99
CA ALA A 69 4.17 -2.42 11.47
C ALA A 69 3.18 -2.43 10.30
N GLU A 70 2.32 -3.46 10.25
CA GLU A 70 1.25 -3.58 9.26
C GLU A 70 -0.11 -3.29 9.88
N PHE A 71 -0.95 -2.62 9.11
CA PHE A 71 -2.29 -2.20 9.54
C PHE A 71 -3.29 -2.38 8.41
N ASP A 72 -4.53 -2.55 8.78
CA ASP A 72 -5.71 -2.43 7.93
C ASP A 72 -6.41 -1.08 8.15
N TYR A 73 -7.68 -0.95 7.72
CA TYR A 73 -8.50 0.23 8.04
C TYR A 73 -8.58 0.44 9.55
N ASP A 74 -8.71 1.72 9.95
CA ASP A 74 -8.85 2.14 11.35
C ASP A 74 -7.67 1.78 12.25
N GLY A 75 -6.51 1.49 11.65
CA GLY A 75 -5.29 1.17 12.36
C GLY A 75 -5.30 -0.22 13.02
N VAL A 76 -6.18 -1.10 12.58
CA VAL A 76 -6.21 -2.49 13.07
C VAL A 76 -4.92 -3.21 12.69
N PRO A 77 -4.15 -3.75 13.65
CA PRO A 77 -2.94 -4.49 13.35
C PRO A 77 -3.22 -5.70 12.47
N LYS A 78 -2.36 -5.90 11.48
CA LYS A 78 -2.42 -7.03 10.53
C LYS A 78 -1.03 -7.63 10.40
N SER A 79 -0.95 -8.95 10.24
CA SER A 79 0.31 -9.62 9.96
C SER A 79 0.18 -10.42 8.66
N SER A 80 0.98 -10.04 7.66
CA SER A 80 1.12 -10.79 6.42
C SER A 80 2.46 -11.53 6.31
N PHE A 81 3.37 -11.30 7.25
CA PHE A 81 4.66 -11.97 7.29
C PHE A 81 4.56 -13.36 7.94
N PRO A 82 5.44 -14.31 7.56
CA PRO A 82 5.51 -15.64 8.16
C PRO A 82 6.19 -15.66 9.54
N PHE A 83 6.51 -14.49 10.09
CA PHE A 83 7.15 -14.27 11.39
C PHE A 83 6.42 -13.14 12.13
N ASP A 84 6.68 -12.99 13.42
CA ASP A 84 6.14 -11.88 14.20
C ASP A 84 6.70 -10.54 13.67
N PRO A 85 5.86 -9.67 13.10
CA PRO A 85 6.30 -8.39 12.54
C PRO A 85 6.60 -7.34 13.63
N THR A 86 6.25 -7.60 14.90
CA THR A 86 6.51 -6.70 16.04
C THR A 86 7.92 -6.87 16.60
N GLU A 87 8.61 -7.94 16.24
CA GLU A 87 10.00 -8.16 16.62
C GLU A 87 10.96 -7.33 15.78
N GLU A 88 11.96 -6.76 16.43
CA GLU A 88 13.07 -6.09 15.78
C GLU A 88 13.94 -7.06 14.99
N ARG A 89 14.12 -6.81 13.69
CA ARG A 89 14.91 -7.69 12.82
C ARG A 89 15.93 -6.92 11.99
N TYR A 90 17.15 -7.42 11.96
CA TYR A 90 18.21 -6.90 11.09
C TYR A 90 17.88 -7.08 9.60
N SER A 91 17.29 -8.22 9.25
CA SER A 91 16.83 -8.49 7.87
C SER A 91 15.84 -7.43 7.37
N MET A 92 14.91 -6.99 8.24
CA MET A 92 13.93 -5.95 7.90
C MET A 92 14.57 -4.57 7.79
N TRP A 93 15.64 -4.31 8.54
CA TRP A 93 16.45 -3.11 8.36
C TRP A 93 17.15 -3.10 7.00
N LEU A 94 17.72 -4.23 6.55
CA LEU A 94 18.29 -4.36 5.21
C LEU A 94 17.22 -4.15 4.11
N VAL A 95 16.03 -4.73 4.30
CA VAL A 95 14.90 -4.51 3.40
C VAL A 95 14.57 -3.03 3.31
N LYS A 96 14.41 -2.34 4.44
CA LYS A 96 14.12 -0.90 4.45
C LYS A 96 15.22 -0.07 3.76
N ARG A 97 16.49 -0.40 4.03
CA ARG A 97 17.63 0.38 3.55
C ARG A 97 17.90 0.20 2.06
N TYR A 98 17.70 -1.00 1.52
CA TYR A 98 18.12 -1.33 0.15
C TYR A 98 16.95 -1.76 -0.74
N VAL A 99 16.08 -2.65 -0.26
CA VAL A 99 15.02 -3.23 -1.09
C VAL A 99 13.91 -2.23 -1.35
N LEU A 100 13.43 -1.50 -0.33
CA LEU A 100 12.35 -0.53 -0.51
C LEU A 100 12.74 0.64 -1.42
N PRO A 101 13.93 1.26 -1.32
CA PRO A 101 14.37 2.26 -2.28
C PRO A 101 14.50 1.70 -3.70
N TRP A 102 15.05 0.49 -3.85
CA TRP A 102 15.13 -0.16 -5.15
C TRP A 102 13.76 -0.39 -5.77
N LEU A 103 12.79 -0.91 -4.98
CA LEU A 103 11.40 -1.09 -5.40
C LEU A 103 10.77 0.23 -5.85
N TYR A 104 10.97 1.30 -5.09
CA TYR A 104 10.45 2.62 -5.42
C TYR A 104 10.93 3.06 -6.81
N TRP A 105 12.24 3.08 -7.03
CA TRP A 105 12.83 3.59 -8.27
C TRP A 105 12.62 2.67 -9.48
N ASN A 106 12.61 1.35 -9.28
CA ASN A 106 12.62 0.39 -10.38
C ASN A 106 11.27 -0.24 -10.69
N ARG A 107 10.31 -0.14 -9.76
CA ARG A 107 8.97 -0.72 -9.92
C ARG A 107 7.87 0.33 -9.78
N MET A 108 7.76 1.00 -8.64
CA MET A 108 6.65 1.91 -8.36
C MET A 108 6.59 3.08 -9.35
N LEU A 109 7.69 3.81 -9.53
CA LEU A 109 7.73 4.94 -10.48
C LEU A 109 7.60 4.53 -11.95
N LYS A 110 7.76 3.25 -12.25
CA LYS A 110 7.59 2.71 -13.60
C LYS A 110 6.23 2.04 -13.83
N GLY A 111 5.30 2.16 -12.88
CA GLY A 111 3.99 1.52 -12.95
C GLY A 111 4.03 -0.02 -12.98
N LYS A 112 5.14 -0.63 -12.55
CA LYS A 112 5.29 -2.08 -12.54
C LYS A 112 4.77 -2.65 -11.22
N PRO A 113 3.78 -3.56 -11.22
CA PRO A 113 3.26 -4.14 -9.99
C PRO A 113 4.35 -4.93 -9.26
N PHE A 114 4.23 -5.00 -7.95
CA PHE A 114 5.02 -5.90 -7.13
C PHE A 114 4.30 -7.26 -7.07
N GLU A 115 5.00 -8.36 -7.34
CA GLU A 115 4.38 -9.70 -7.45
C GLU A 115 3.59 -10.12 -6.21
N ALA A 116 4.07 -9.77 -5.01
CA ALA A 116 3.35 -10.04 -3.77
C ALA A 116 1.98 -9.31 -3.70
N ASP A 117 1.84 -8.15 -4.34
CA ASP A 117 0.56 -7.43 -4.40
C ASP A 117 -0.43 -8.08 -5.37
N MET A 118 0.08 -8.71 -6.43
CA MET A 118 -0.75 -9.49 -7.37
C MET A 118 -1.32 -10.75 -6.71
N LEU A 119 -0.53 -11.44 -5.90
CA LEU A 119 -0.97 -12.64 -5.18
C LEU A 119 -1.97 -12.32 -4.06
N ALA A 120 -1.86 -11.17 -3.43
CA ALA A 120 -2.80 -10.73 -2.39
C ALA A 120 -4.14 -10.26 -2.94
N GLY A 121 -4.19 -9.72 -4.17
CA GLY A 121 -5.42 -9.32 -4.85
C GLY A 121 -6.30 -10.48 -5.32
N GLN A 122 -5.74 -11.70 -5.37
CA GLN A 122 -6.49 -12.91 -5.77
C GLN A 122 -7.19 -13.63 -4.60
N LYS A 123 -7.06 -13.14 -3.38
CA LYS A 123 -7.64 -13.76 -2.16
C LYS A 123 -8.79 -12.95 -1.53
N SER A 124 -9.44 -12.08 -2.31
CA SER A 124 -10.62 -11.32 -1.84
C SER A 124 -11.87 -11.74 -2.59
#